data_0d23ad7f946ce7de5c8e3f1e327fb0ca
#
_entry.id   0d23ad7f946ce7de5c8e3f1e327fb0ca
#
_cell.length_a   1.000
_cell.length_b   1.000
_cell.length_c   1.000
_cell.angle_alpha   90.00
_cell.angle_beta   90.00
_cell.angle_gamma   90.00
#
_symmetry.space_group_name_H-M   'P 1'
#
loop_
_entity.id
_entity.type
_entity.pdbx_description
1 polymer ?
#
loop_
_entity_poly.entity_id
_entity_poly.type
_entity_poly.pdbx_seq_one_letter_code
_entity_poly.pdbx_strand_id
1 'polypeptide(L)'
;MLHTIVRLTGFGSVIRVTKFHMKIISWNTRGLGSKKKRRVVKDFLRSEKPDVVMIQETKKEECDRRFVGSVWTARNKDWAALPTSGASGGILIIWDSKKLRREEVLLGSFSVSIKFAMDGCESLWLSAVYGPNNSALRKDF
;
A
#
# COMPACT_ATOMS: atom_id res chain seq x y z
N MET A 1 6.71 0.47 -25.27
CA MET A 1 6.33 1.40 -24.18
C MET A 1 7.03 0.99 -22.90
N LEU A 2 7.73 1.90 -22.30
CA LEU A 2 8.47 1.61 -21.07
C LEU A 2 7.53 1.75 -19.87
N HIS A 3 7.64 0.80 -18.96
CA HIS A 3 6.90 0.85 -17.69
C HIS A 3 7.89 0.94 -16.54
N THR A 4 7.58 1.79 -15.59
CA THR A 4 8.33 1.82 -14.34
C THR A 4 7.65 0.86 -13.36
N ILE A 5 8.44 0.01 -12.74
CA ILE A 5 7.96 -0.97 -11.77
C ILE A 5 8.58 -0.68 -10.42
N VAL A 6 7.74 -0.48 -9.40
CA VAL A 6 8.19 -0.29 -8.03
C VAL A 6 7.67 -1.46 -7.20
N ARG A 7 8.58 -2.17 -6.54
CA ARG A 7 8.22 -3.29 -5.66
C ARG A 7 8.35 -2.86 -4.22
N LEU A 8 7.29 -3.08 -3.46
CA LEU A 8 7.24 -2.75 -2.04
C LEU A 8 7.28 -4.03 -1.21
N THR A 9 8.21 -4.11 -0.30
CA THR A 9 8.35 -5.25 0.61
C THR A 9 8.54 -4.75 2.04
N GLY A 10 7.90 -5.42 2.97
CA GLY A 10 8.28 -5.51 4.37
C GLY A 10 8.08 -4.31 5.25
N PHE A 11 9.07 -3.79 5.84
CA PHE A 11 9.09 -3.02 7.07
C PHE A 11 8.79 -1.54 6.84
N GLY A 12 8.79 -0.69 7.75
CA GLY A 12 8.52 0.73 7.53
C GLY A 12 9.59 1.37 6.67
N SER A 13 9.23 1.91 5.52
CA SER A 13 10.15 2.65 4.66
C SER A 13 9.44 3.75 3.90
N VAL A 14 10.16 4.82 3.63
CA VAL A 14 9.73 5.93 2.78
C VAL A 14 10.52 5.84 1.49
N ILE A 15 9.81 5.71 0.37
CA ILE A 15 10.43 5.59 -0.94
C ILE A 15 10.04 6.81 -1.76
N ARG A 16 11.05 7.46 -2.35
CA ARG A 16 10.83 8.60 -3.24
C ARG A 16 11.15 8.18 -4.66
N VAL A 17 10.13 8.23 -5.51
CA VAL A 17 10.31 7.98 -6.94
C VAL A 17 10.43 9.34 -7.60
N THR A 18 11.67 9.82 -7.75
CA THR A 18 11.94 11.19 -8.20
C THR A 18 11.42 11.48 -9.60
N LYS A 19 11.43 10.50 -10.47
CA LYS A 19 10.93 10.61 -11.84
C LYS A 19 9.48 11.13 -11.89
N PHE A 20 8.67 10.74 -10.91
CA PHE A 20 7.26 11.11 -10.87
C PHE A 20 6.92 12.07 -9.72
N HIS A 21 7.92 12.56 -9.01
CA HIS A 21 7.73 13.37 -7.80
C HIS A 21 6.78 12.67 -6.82
N MET A 22 7.01 11.38 -6.62
CA MET A 22 6.11 10.52 -5.86
C MET A 22 6.75 10.05 -4.56
N LYS A 23 5.97 10.14 -3.49
CA LYS A 23 6.37 9.65 -2.17
C LYS A 23 5.50 8.46 -1.80
N ILE A 24 6.14 7.34 -1.54
CA ILE A 24 5.47 6.09 -1.19
C ILE A 24 5.91 5.67 0.22
N ILE A 25 4.94 5.33 1.06
CA ILE A 25 5.22 4.79 2.39
C ILE A 25 4.80 3.32 2.42
N SER A 26 5.73 2.47 2.87
CA SER A 26 5.50 1.05 3.06
C SER A 26 5.61 0.75 4.55
N TRP A 27 4.60 0.12 5.13
CA TRP A 27 4.54 -0.10 6.57
C TRP A 27 3.89 -1.43 6.92
N ASN A 28 4.60 -2.25 7.72
CA ASN A 28 4.02 -3.44 8.31
C ASN A 28 3.44 -3.05 9.68
N THR A 29 2.13 -3.04 9.80
CA THR A 29 1.44 -2.56 11.00
C THR A 29 1.20 -3.63 12.04
N ARG A 30 1.37 -4.89 11.68
CA ARG A 30 1.07 -6.03 12.57
C ARG A 30 -0.37 -6.01 13.09
N GLY A 31 -1.30 -5.58 12.24
CA GLY A 31 -2.71 -5.51 12.56
C GLY A 31 -3.20 -4.10 12.80
N LEU A 32 -4.37 -3.77 12.23
CA LEU A 32 -4.99 -2.45 12.33
C LEU A 32 -6.37 -2.51 13.02
N GLY A 33 -6.60 -3.54 13.83
CA GLY A 33 -7.88 -3.65 14.54
C GLY A 33 -8.10 -2.63 15.64
N SER A 34 -7.03 -2.11 16.22
CA SER A 34 -7.08 -1.16 17.32
C SER A 34 -7.28 0.27 16.82
N LYS A 35 -8.21 1.01 17.45
CA LYS A 35 -8.39 2.43 17.15
C LYS A 35 -7.13 3.24 17.43
N LYS A 36 -6.40 2.89 18.48
CA LYS A 36 -5.15 3.55 18.85
C LYS A 36 -4.11 3.40 17.75
N LYS A 37 -3.95 2.19 17.21
CA LYS A 37 -3.02 1.93 16.12
C LYS A 37 -3.39 2.71 14.86
N ARG A 38 -4.68 2.71 14.50
CA ARG A 38 -5.14 3.47 13.33
C ARG A 38 -4.90 4.96 13.49
N ARG A 39 -5.05 5.49 14.71
CA ARG A 39 -4.76 6.90 14.99
C ARG A 39 -3.28 7.21 14.80
N VAL A 40 -2.40 6.36 15.29
CA VAL A 40 -0.94 6.55 15.13
C VAL A 40 -0.58 6.57 13.66
N VAL A 41 -1.09 5.62 12.88
CA VAL A 41 -0.85 5.55 11.44
C VAL A 41 -1.40 6.81 10.76
N LYS A 42 -2.62 7.21 11.10
CA LYS A 42 -3.26 8.39 10.51
C LYS A 42 -2.47 9.67 10.78
N ASP A 43 -2.00 9.86 12.00
CA ASP A 43 -1.24 11.04 12.36
C ASP A 43 0.09 11.09 11.63
N PHE A 44 0.76 9.94 11.50
CA PHE A 44 2.00 9.83 10.77
C PHE A 44 1.80 10.17 9.29
N LEU A 45 0.77 9.60 8.66
CA LEU A 45 0.48 9.84 7.24
C LEU A 45 0.09 11.30 6.99
N ARG A 46 -0.61 11.93 7.93
CA ARG A 46 -0.96 13.35 7.83
C ARG A 46 0.31 14.21 7.82
N SER A 47 1.28 13.86 8.62
CA SER A 47 2.56 14.57 8.71
C SER A 47 3.40 14.36 7.46
N GLU A 48 3.47 13.13 6.96
CA GLU A 48 4.34 12.77 5.83
C GLU A 48 3.76 13.13 4.47
N LYS A 49 2.46 13.23 4.35
CA LYS A 49 1.74 13.57 3.10
C LYS A 49 2.19 12.72 1.91
N PRO A 50 2.07 11.40 1.99
CA PRO A 50 2.47 10.54 0.88
C PRO A 50 1.48 10.59 -0.27
N ASP A 51 1.92 10.11 -1.43
CA ASP A 51 1.05 9.91 -2.58
C ASP A 51 0.45 8.50 -2.59
N VAL A 52 1.21 7.53 -2.08
CA VAL A 52 0.80 6.13 -1.98
C VAL A 52 1.23 5.57 -0.63
N VAL A 53 0.35 4.79 -0.02
CA VAL A 53 0.64 4.08 1.22
C VAL A 53 0.38 2.60 1.00
N MET A 54 1.36 1.76 1.31
CA MET A 54 1.19 0.31 1.33
C MET A 54 1.28 -0.17 2.77
N ILE A 55 0.23 -0.82 3.25
CA ILE A 55 0.17 -1.36 4.59
C ILE A 55 0.10 -2.88 4.53
N GLN A 56 1.05 -3.54 5.19
CA GLN A 56 1.05 -4.99 5.33
C GLN A 56 0.53 -5.42 6.70
N GLU A 57 0.03 -6.62 6.74
CA GLU A 57 -0.51 -7.24 7.95
C GLU A 57 -1.63 -6.41 8.57
N THR A 58 -2.57 -5.98 7.72
CA THR A 58 -3.77 -5.28 8.21
C THR A 58 -4.60 -6.15 9.14
N LYS A 59 -4.56 -7.47 8.93
CA LYS A 59 -5.35 -8.49 9.64
C LYS A 59 -6.83 -8.18 9.56
N LYS A 60 -7.27 -7.67 8.41
CA LYS A 60 -8.67 -7.37 8.12
C LYS A 60 -9.16 -8.22 6.97
N GLU A 61 -10.32 -8.81 7.12
CA GLU A 61 -10.97 -9.56 6.05
C GLU A 61 -11.53 -8.63 5.00
N GLU A 62 -11.90 -7.43 5.39
CA GLU A 62 -12.52 -6.45 4.51
C GLU A 62 -12.04 -5.05 4.84
N CYS A 63 -11.72 -4.28 3.81
CA CYS A 63 -11.31 -2.88 3.94
C CYS A 63 -12.30 -2.01 3.19
N ASP A 64 -13.28 -1.48 3.91
CA ASP A 64 -14.28 -0.59 3.34
C ASP A 64 -13.84 0.88 3.43
N ARG A 65 -14.65 1.76 2.87
CA ARG A 65 -14.37 3.20 2.85
C ARG A 65 -14.18 3.77 4.26
N ARG A 66 -14.99 3.32 5.20
CA ARG A 66 -14.92 3.79 6.59
C ARG A 66 -13.61 3.39 7.24
N PHE A 67 -13.18 2.15 7.05
CA PHE A 67 -11.92 1.67 7.58
C PHE A 67 -10.74 2.43 6.97
N VAL A 68 -10.72 2.57 5.64
CA VAL A 68 -9.67 3.29 4.93
C VAL A 68 -9.60 4.74 5.41
N GLY A 69 -10.75 5.39 5.60
CA GLY A 69 -10.83 6.76 6.13
C GLY A 69 -10.31 6.89 7.55
N SER A 70 -10.36 5.81 8.34
CA SER A 70 -9.81 5.82 9.70
C SER A 70 -8.29 5.73 9.73
N VAL A 71 -7.68 5.35 8.60
CA VAL A 71 -6.23 5.19 8.47
C VAL A 71 -5.60 6.40 7.77
N TRP A 72 -6.26 6.94 6.76
CA TRP A 72 -5.74 8.07 5.99
C TRP A 72 -6.85 9.05 5.65
N THR A 73 -6.65 10.31 6.00
CA THR A 73 -7.67 11.36 5.88
C THR A 73 -7.63 12.14 4.57
N ALA A 74 -6.78 11.76 3.61
CA ALA A 74 -6.73 12.42 2.33
C ALA A 74 -8.13 12.45 1.69
N ARG A 75 -8.50 13.62 1.14
CA ARG A 75 -9.85 13.84 0.61
C ARG A 75 -10.12 12.98 -0.62
N ASN A 76 -9.17 12.93 -1.53
CA ASN A 76 -9.29 12.18 -2.78
C ASN A 76 -8.41 10.94 -2.71
N LYS A 77 -9.03 9.81 -2.40
CA LYS A 77 -8.29 8.55 -2.27
C LYS A 77 -9.07 7.41 -2.89
N ASP A 78 -8.31 6.44 -3.37
CA ASP A 78 -8.82 5.16 -3.80
C ASP A 78 -7.92 4.08 -3.19
N TRP A 79 -8.32 2.84 -3.24
CA TRP A 79 -7.57 1.76 -2.61
C TRP A 79 -7.81 0.42 -3.25
N ALA A 80 -6.89 -0.51 -3.00
CA ALA A 80 -7.04 -1.91 -3.33
C ALA A 80 -6.54 -2.73 -2.15
N ALA A 81 -7.14 -3.89 -1.92
CA ALA A 81 -6.82 -4.71 -0.77
C ALA A 81 -6.71 -6.17 -1.14
N LEU A 82 -5.76 -6.86 -0.50
CA LEU A 82 -5.70 -8.31 -0.46
C LEU A 82 -6.17 -8.71 0.93
N PRO A 83 -7.32 -9.39 1.06
CA PRO A 83 -7.85 -9.75 2.38
C PRO A 83 -6.96 -10.70 3.14
N THR A 84 -7.07 -10.68 4.46
CA THR A 84 -6.45 -11.68 5.31
C THR A 84 -6.98 -13.06 4.95
N SER A 85 -6.08 -13.99 4.66
CA SER A 85 -6.46 -15.38 4.40
C SER A 85 -5.26 -16.29 4.62
N GLY A 86 -5.48 -17.43 5.29
CA GLY A 86 -4.42 -18.40 5.51
C GLY A 86 -3.16 -17.78 6.09
N ALA A 87 -2.06 -17.87 5.35
CA ALA A 87 -0.75 -17.35 5.77
C ALA A 87 -0.58 -15.86 5.54
N SER A 88 -1.48 -15.23 4.77
CA SER A 88 -1.39 -13.80 4.49
C SER A 88 -2.10 -12.96 5.55
N GLY A 89 -1.40 -11.99 6.11
CA GLY A 89 -1.98 -11.06 7.07
C GLY A 89 -2.76 -9.92 6.45
N GLY A 90 -2.87 -9.87 5.12
CA GLY A 90 -3.57 -8.83 4.39
C GLY A 90 -2.67 -7.69 3.94
N ILE A 91 -3.01 -7.09 2.81
CA ILE A 91 -2.31 -5.93 2.25
C ILE A 91 -3.36 -4.89 1.87
N LEU A 92 -3.08 -3.63 2.19
CA LEU A 92 -3.90 -2.51 1.77
C LEU A 92 -3.01 -1.48 1.09
N ILE A 93 -3.40 -1.07 -0.11
CA ILE A 93 -2.72 0.02 -0.82
C ILE A 93 -3.73 1.15 -0.99
N ILE A 94 -3.36 2.35 -0.53
CA ILE A 94 -4.19 3.55 -0.66
C ILE A 94 -3.39 4.59 -1.44
N TRP A 95 -4.02 5.30 -2.35
CA TRP A 95 -3.33 6.34 -3.14
C TRP A 95 -4.19 7.57 -3.33
N ASP A 96 -3.52 8.67 -3.67
CA ASP A 96 -4.17 9.92 -4.05
C ASP A 96 -4.77 9.77 -5.44
N SER A 97 -6.09 9.73 -5.53
CA SER A 97 -6.81 9.50 -6.77
C SER A 97 -6.77 10.69 -7.74
N LYS A 98 -6.35 11.86 -7.28
CA LYS A 98 -6.12 12.99 -8.17
C LYS A 98 -4.85 12.83 -9.00
N LYS A 99 -3.83 12.22 -8.39
CA LYS A 99 -2.53 12.07 -9.03
C LYS A 99 -2.42 10.77 -9.81
N LEU A 100 -3.06 9.72 -9.32
CA LEU A 100 -2.91 8.37 -9.86
C LEU A 100 -4.29 7.78 -10.20
N ARG A 101 -4.44 7.34 -11.43
CA ARG A 101 -5.66 6.65 -11.88
C ARG A 101 -5.37 5.17 -12.06
N ARG A 102 -6.13 4.35 -11.37
CA ARG A 102 -6.00 2.90 -11.47
C ARG A 102 -6.50 2.41 -12.83
N GLU A 103 -5.64 1.76 -13.60
CA GLU A 103 -6.01 1.12 -14.86
C GLU A 103 -6.28 -0.36 -14.68
N GLU A 104 -5.44 -1.03 -13.86
CA GLU A 104 -5.48 -2.48 -13.73
C GLU A 104 -5.02 -2.88 -12.35
N VAL A 105 -5.66 -3.91 -11.78
CA VAL A 105 -5.26 -4.50 -10.50
C VAL A 105 -5.11 -6.00 -10.68
N LEU A 106 -3.96 -6.54 -10.27
CA LEU A 106 -3.69 -7.97 -10.29
C LEU A 106 -3.47 -8.44 -8.86
N LEU A 107 -4.27 -9.40 -8.42
CA LEU A 107 -4.15 -9.98 -7.10
C LEU A 107 -3.47 -11.34 -7.19
N GLY A 108 -2.34 -11.49 -6.50
CA GLY A 108 -1.68 -12.77 -6.32
C GLY A 108 -2.03 -13.37 -4.97
N SER A 109 -1.43 -14.50 -4.65
CA SER A 109 -1.63 -15.11 -3.33
C SER A 109 -1.04 -14.28 -2.20
N PHE A 110 0.06 -13.59 -2.50
CA PHE A 110 0.79 -12.77 -1.52
C PHE A 110 1.17 -11.41 -2.08
N SER A 111 0.44 -10.93 -3.08
CA SER A 111 0.79 -9.67 -3.71
C SER A 111 -0.42 -8.93 -4.27
N VAL A 112 -0.27 -7.62 -4.36
CA VAL A 112 -1.19 -6.75 -5.06
C VAL A 112 -0.35 -5.92 -6.03
N SER A 113 -0.67 -5.95 -7.31
CA SER A 113 0.01 -5.14 -8.31
C SER A 113 -1.02 -4.22 -8.97
N ILE A 114 -0.68 -2.94 -9.08
CA ILE A 114 -1.57 -1.95 -9.63
C ILE A 114 -0.86 -1.19 -10.73
N LYS A 115 -1.52 -1.10 -11.88
CA LYS A 115 -1.07 -0.23 -12.96
C LYS A 115 -1.75 1.11 -12.84
N PHE A 116 -0.97 2.16 -12.74
CA PHE A 116 -1.47 3.52 -12.65
C PHE A 116 -1.17 4.30 -13.91
N ALA A 117 -2.16 5.10 -14.32
CA ALA A 117 -1.97 6.12 -15.35
C ALA A 117 -1.76 7.47 -14.64
N MET A 118 -0.87 8.27 -15.20
CA MET A 118 -0.60 9.63 -14.75
C MET A 118 -0.61 10.55 -15.96
N ASP A 119 -1.13 11.77 -15.78
CA ASP A 119 -1.23 12.71 -16.88
C ASP A 119 0.16 13.08 -17.42
N GLY A 120 0.32 12.93 -18.75
CA GLY A 120 1.55 13.29 -19.44
C GLY A 120 2.74 12.39 -19.13
N CYS A 121 2.52 11.27 -18.46
CA CYS A 121 3.57 10.36 -18.05
C CYS A 121 3.33 8.95 -18.54
N GLU A 122 4.38 8.14 -18.55
CA GLU A 122 4.26 6.71 -18.80
C GLU A 122 3.54 6.02 -17.65
N SER A 123 3.09 4.79 -17.88
CA SER A 123 2.41 4.01 -16.84
C SER A 123 3.38 3.59 -15.74
N LEU A 124 2.85 3.53 -14.53
CA LEU A 124 3.59 3.05 -13.36
C LEU A 124 2.94 1.77 -12.85
N TRP A 125 3.73 0.71 -12.73
CA TRP A 125 3.31 -0.50 -12.04
C TRP A 125 3.85 -0.47 -10.61
N LEU A 126 2.96 -0.59 -9.63
CA LEU A 126 3.30 -0.69 -8.23
C LEU A 126 2.95 -2.09 -7.73
N SER A 127 3.93 -2.81 -7.23
CA SER A 127 3.73 -4.18 -6.76
C SER A 127 4.05 -4.26 -5.27
N ALA A 128 3.04 -4.58 -4.47
CA ALA A 128 3.20 -4.79 -3.04
C ALA A 128 3.24 -6.29 -2.77
N VAL A 129 4.34 -6.75 -2.20
CA VAL A 129 4.57 -8.18 -1.95
C VAL A 129 4.60 -8.42 -0.45
N TYR A 130 3.73 -9.32 0.02
CA TYR A 130 3.72 -9.73 1.41
C TYR A 130 4.88 -10.70 1.67
N GLY A 131 5.75 -10.32 2.60
CA GLY A 131 6.80 -11.22 3.08
C GLY A 131 6.30 -11.99 4.30
N PRO A 132 6.49 -13.31 4.35
CA PRO A 132 6.07 -14.07 5.53
C PRO A 132 6.79 -13.56 6.78
N ASN A 133 6.05 -13.51 7.88
CA ASN A 133 6.57 -13.01 9.16
C ASN A 133 7.35 -14.09 9.91
N ASN A 134 7.85 -15.07 9.20
CA ASN A 134 8.66 -16.16 9.74
C ASN A 134 10.12 -15.92 9.38
N SER A 135 10.99 -15.79 10.39
CA SER A 135 12.40 -15.49 10.16
C SER A 135 13.12 -16.54 9.32
N ALA A 136 12.73 -17.81 9.44
CA ALA A 136 13.33 -18.89 8.66
C ALA A 136 12.98 -18.76 7.18
N LEU A 137 11.75 -18.35 6.86
CA LEU A 137 11.32 -18.14 5.49
C LEU A 137 11.89 -16.85 4.91
N ARG A 138 12.11 -15.85 5.75
CA ARG A 138 12.70 -14.58 5.31
C ARG A 138 14.13 -14.72 4.82
N LYS A 139 14.85 -15.69 5.31
CA LYS A 139 16.23 -15.92 4.87
C LYS A 139 16.29 -16.39 3.41
N ASP A 140 15.21 -16.94 2.90
CA ASP A 140 15.14 -17.44 1.53
C ASP A 140 14.71 -16.34 0.53
N PHE A 141 14.42 -15.18 1.02
CA PHE A 141 14.12 -14.02 0.22
C PHE A 141 15.34 -13.10 0.19
#